data_0ac973da316027946a6e101f62c83718
#
_entry.id   0ac973da316027946a6e101f62c83718
#
_cell.length_a   1.000
_cell.length_b   1.000
_cell.length_c   1.000
_cell.angle_alpha   90.00
_cell.angle_beta   90.00
_cell.angle_gamma   90.00
#
_symmetry.space_group_name_H-M   'P 1'
#
loop_
_entity.id
_entity.type
_entity.pdbx_description
1 polymer ?
#
loop_
_entity_poly.entity_id
_entity_poly.type
_entity_poly.pdbx_seq_one_letter_code
_entity_poly.pdbx_strand_id
1 'polypeptide(L)'
;LRHLKRMLHALTRRELEVLTAAIGGMNVADMAQHLGISERTIETHRSSIVRKFGVPSLAELFRIAAATGFPLLQESDLALASRED
;
A
#
# COMPACT_ATOMS: atom_id res chain seq x y z
N LEU A 1 -9.12 13.34 2.72
CA LEU A 1 -8.44 12.56 3.77
C LEU A 1 -9.26 11.37 4.20
N ARG A 2 -10.55 11.58 4.44
CA ARG A 2 -11.43 10.46 4.78
C ARG A 2 -11.46 9.41 3.69
N HIS A 3 -11.45 9.86 2.44
CA HIS A 3 -11.49 8.96 1.31
C HIS A 3 -10.23 8.08 1.25
N LEU A 4 -9.06 8.69 1.47
CA LEU A 4 -7.82 7.94 1.50
C LEU A 4 -7.81 6.91 2.63
N LYS A 5 -8.25 7.28 3.82
CA LYS A 5 -8.31 6.34 4.93
C LYS A 5 -9.26 5.18 4.62
N ARG A 6 -10.40 5.50 4.02
CA ARG A 6 -11.38 4.48 3.64
C ARG A 6 -10.77 3.51 2.62
N MET A 7 -10.01 4.04 1.67
CA MET A 7 -9.33 3.21 0.68
C MET A 7 -8.28 2.31 1.32
N LEU A 8 -7.52 2.84 2.28
CA LEU A 8 -6.55 2.02 3.00
C LEU A 8 -7.20 0.83 3.68
N HIS A 9 -8.39 1.03 4.27
CA HIS A 9 -9.09 -0.05 4.93
C HIS A 9 -9.73 -1.02 3.94
N ALA A 10 -9.80 -0.67 2.67
CA ALA A 10 -10.29 -1.57 1.62
C ALA A 10 -9.20 -2.49 1.09
N LEU A 11 -7.95 -2.26 1.47
CA LEU A 11 -6.85 -3.13 1.04
C LEU A 11 -6.84 -4.42 1.85
N THR A 12 -6.42 -5.50 1.20
CA THR A 12 -6.14 -6.72 1.93
C THR A 12 -4.89 -6.53 2.79
N ARG A 13 -4.67 -7.43 3.73
CA ARG A 13 -3.47 -7.39 4.56
C ARG A 13 -2.20 -7.42 3.72
N ARG A 14 -2.15 -8.31 2.73
CA ARG A 14 -0.97 -8.44 1.88
C ARG A 14 -0.74 -7.19 1.04
N GLU A 15 -1.82 -6.60 0.52
CA GLU A 15 -1.72 -5.33 -0.21
C GLU A 15 -1.18 -4.23 0.69
N LEU A 16 -1.65 -4.17 1.92
CA LEU A 16 -1.17 -3.16 2.86
C LEU A 16 0.30 -3.36 3.19
N GLU A 17 0.76 -4.62 3.32
CA GLU A 17 2.17 -4.92 3.53
C GLU A 17 3.01 -4.44 2.35
N VAL A 18 2.53 -4.66 1.13
CA VAL A 18 3.23 -4.21 -0.06
C VAL A 18 3.29 -2.67 -0.10
N LEU A 19 2.19 -2.02 0.20
CA LEU A 19 2.15 -0.55 0.22
C LEU A 19 3.12 0.00 1.28
N THR A 20 3.12 -0.59 2.47
CA THR A 20 4.03 -0.18 3.54
C THR A 20 5.49 -0.31 3.11
N ALA A 21 5.83 -1.43 2.49
CA ALA A 21 7.20 -1.66 2.01
C ALA A 21 7.59 -0.65 0.93
N ALA A 22 6.65 -0.33 0.03
CA ALA A 22 6.90 0.64 -1.02
C ALA A 22 7.14 2.05 -0.44
N ILE A 23 6.36 2.43 0.55
CA ILE A 23 6.54 3.71 1.24
C ILE A 23 7.91 3.75 1.91
N GLY A 24 8.37 2.62 2.43
CA GLY A 24 9.69 2.50 3.06
C GLY A 24 10.85 2.48 2.06
N GLY A 25 10.56 2.55 0.76
CA GLY A 25 11.60 2.63 -0.27
C GLY A 25 12.06 1.29 -0.82
N MET A 26 11.40 0.20 -0.50
CA MET A 26 11.78 -1.10 -1.05
C MET A 26 11.42 -1.21 -2.53
N ASN A 27 12.32 -1.77 -3.33
CA ASN A 27 11.99 -2.11 -4.70
C ASN A 27 11.28 -3.47 -4.75
N VAL A 28 10.83 -3.88 -5.93
CA VAL A 28 10.05 -5.11 -6.09
C VAL A 28 10.81 -6.34 -5.62
N ALA A 29 12.10 -6.42 -5.94
CA ALA A 29 12.93 -7.57 -5.54
C ALA A 29 13.03 -7.66 -4.02
N ASP A 30 13.25 -6.52 -3.37
CA ASP A 30 13.36 -6.47 -1.91
C ASP A 30 12.04 -6.83 -1.24
N MET A 31 10.93 -6.35 -1.79
CA MET A 31 9.61 -6.68 -1.26
C MET A 31 9.34 -8.17 -1.35
N ALA A 32 9.67 -8.76 -2.49
CA ALA A 32 9.47 -10.20 -2.71
C ALA A 32 10.24 -11.01 -1.69
N GLN A 33 11.48 -10.65 -1.45
CA GLN A 33 12.32 -11.34 -0.49
C GLN A 33 11.80 -11.15 0.94
N HIS A 34 11.45 -9.92 1.28
CA HIS A 34 10.97 -9.58 2.63
C HIS A 34 9.66 -10.29 2.96
N LEU A 35 8.75 -10.37 2.01
CA LEU A 35 7.44 -10.97 2.22
C LEU A 35 7.37 -12.46 1.88
N GLY A 36 8.43 -12.99 1.28
CA GLY A 36 8.47 -14.42 0.93
C GLY A 36 7.53 -14.79 -0.20
N ILE A 37 7.31 -13.90 -1.15
CA ILE A 37 6.46 -14.14 -2.32
C ILE A 37 7.24 -13.73 -3.58
N SER A 38 6.71 -14.13 -4.74
CA SER A 38 7.37 -13.83 -6.01
C SER A 38 7.25 -12.36 -6.39
N GLU A 39 8.17 -11.90 -7.22
CA GLU A 39 8.09 -10.54 -7.75
C GLU A 39 6.81 -10.34 -8.57
N ARG A 40 6.38 -11.38 -9.28
CA ARG A 40 5.14 -11.33 -10.03
C ARG A 40 3.94 -11.09 -9.10
N THR A 41 3.94 -11.74 -7.95
CA THR A 41 2.88 -11.55 -6.95
C THR A 41 2.92 -10.13 -6.39
N ILE A 42 4.12 -9.59 -6.16
CA ILE A 42 4.27 -8.17 -5.75
C ILE A 42 3.64 -7.25 -6.79
N GLU A 43 3.95 -7.48 -8.07
CA GLU A 43 3.40 -6.65 -9.15
C GLU A 43 1.87 -6.75 -9.20
N THR A 44 1.33 -7.93 -8.99
CA THR A 44 -0.13 -8.13 -8.94
C THR A 44 -0.75 -7.32 -7.80
N HIS A 45 -0.12 -7.34 -6.63
CA HIS A 45 -0.61 -6.56 -5.49
C HIS A 45 -0.51 -5.06 -5.75
N ARG A 46 0.58 -4.60 -6.36
CA ARG A 46 0.74 -3.18 -6.70
C ARG A 46 -0.34 -2.72 -7.67
N SER A 47 -0.63 -3.53 -8.68
CA SER A 47 -1.70 -3.22 -9.64
C SER A 47 -3.06 -3.14 -8.97
N SER A 48 -3.32 -4.05 -8.03
CA SER A 48 -4.56 -4.03 -7.28
C SER A 48 -4.70 -2.78 -6.42
N ILE A 49 -3.60 -2.38 -5.77
CA ILE A 49 -3.57 -1.17 -4.94
C ILE A 49 -3.93 0.07 -5.77
N VAL A 50 -3.25 0.27 -6.90
CA VAL A 50 -3.51 1.46 -7.72
C VAL A 50 -4.93 1.44 -8.27
N ARG A 51 -5.46 0.28 -8.61
CA ARG A 51 -6.83 0.16 -9.08
C ARG A 51 -7.82 0.54 -7.98
N LYS A 52 -7.60 0.10 -6.76
CA LYS A 52 -8.48 0.41 -5.63
C LYS A 52 -8.46 1.89 -5.29
N PHE A 53 -7.30 2.54 -5.42
CA PHE A 53 -7.20 3.98 -5.19
C PHE A 53 -7.64 4.81 -6.38
N GLY A 54 -7.78 4.19 -7.56
CA GLY A 54 -8.16 4.92 -8.76
C GLY A 54 -7.11 5.85 -9.27
N VAL A 55 -5.84 5.52 -9.08
CA VAL A 55 -4.71 6.35 -9.52
C VAL A 55 -3.92 5.61 -10.60
N PRO A 56 -3.16 6.33 -11.46
CA PRO A 56 -2.41 5.68 -12.52
C PRO A 56 -1.17 4.93 -12.05
N SER A 57 -0.64 5.25 -10.88
CA SER A 57 0.56 4.58 -10.37
C SER A 57 0.69 4.79 -8.87
N LEU A 58 1.54 3.99 -8.22
CA LEU A 58 1.86 4.20 -6.79
C LEU A 58 2.55 5.53 -6.58
N ALA A 59 3.40 5.95 -7.53
CA ALA A 59 4.07 7.25 -7.42
C ALA A 59 3.05 8.38 -7.35
N GLU A 60 1.98 8.29 -8.14
CA GLU A 60 0.93 9.30 -8.09
C GLU A 60 0.21 9.29 -6.75
N LEU A 61 -0.02 8.11 -6.19
CA LEU A 61 -0.63 8.00 -4.87
C LEU A 61 0.24 8.67 -3.81
N PHE A 62 1.56 8.43 -3.86
CA PHE A 62 2.47 9.07 -2.91
C PHE A 62 2.48 10.58 -3.07
N ARG A 63 2.44 11.06 -4.31
CA ARG A 63 2.40 12.50 -4.60
C ARG A 63 1.15 13.15 -4.01
N ILE A 64 0.00 12.52 -4.19
CA ILE A 64 -1.27 13.03 -3.67
C ILE A 64 -1.23 13.08 -2.13
N ALA A 65 -0.75 12.02 -1.51
CA ALA A 65 -0.65 11.96 -0.07
C ALA A 65 0.27 13.04 0.48
N ALA A 66 1.41 13.26 -0.17
CA ALA A 66 2.34 14.30 0.23
C ALA A 66 1.74 15.69 0.09
N ALA A 67 1.01 15.92 -1.00
CA ALA A 67 0.38 17.22 -1.27
C ALA A 67 -0.70 17.56 -0.25
N THR A 68 -1.40 16.56 0.28
CA THR A 68 -2.43 16.79 1.28
C THR A 68 -1.88 16.80 2.71
N GLY A 69 -0.61 16.50 2.88
CA GLY A 69 0.00 16.41 4.20
C GLY A 69 -0.50 15.21 5.00
N PHE A 70 -1.14 14.28 4.34
CA PHE A 70 -1.74 13.12 5.00
C PHE A 70 -0.72 11.96 5.08
N PRO A 71 -0.39 11.48 6.27
CA PRO A 71 0.42 10.27 6.38
C PRO A 71 -0.39 9.08 5.87
N LEU A 72 0.10 8.42 4.84
CA LEU A 72 -0.59 7.31 4.22
C LEU A 72 -0.89 6.19 5.21
N LEU A 73 0.12 5.83 5.98
CA LEU A 73 -0.03 4.76 6.93
C LEU A 73 0.36 5.24 8.32
N GLN A 74 -0.56 5.06 9.23
CA GLN A 74 -0.30 5.25 10.65
C GLN A 74 -0.32 3.87 11.30
N GLU A 75 0.30 3.77 12.44
CA GLU A 75 0.35 2.51 13.17
C GLU A 75 -1.05 1.94 13.42
N SER A 76 -2.01 2.82 13.69
CA SER A 76 -3.39 2.41 13.91
C SER A 76 -4.02 1.76 12.68
N ASP A 77 -3.68 2.26 11.48
CA ASP A 77 -4.20 1.68 10.25
C ASP A 77 -3.63 0.28 10.01
N LEU A 78 -2.34 0.12 10.29
CA LEU A 78 -1.71 -1.18 10.19
C LEU A 78 -2.30 -2.18 11.19
N ALA A 79 -2.57 -1.73 12.39
CA ALA A 79 -3.16 -2.58 13.42
C ALA A 79 -4.56 -3.04 13.02
N LEU A 80 -5.36 -2.15 12.43
CA LEU A 80 -6.71 -2.50 11.96
C LEU A 80 -6.65 -3.54 10.85
N ALA A 81 -5.75 -3.35 9.88
CA ALA A 81 -5.60 -4.29 8.78
C ALA A 81 -5.19 -5.67 9.30
N SER A 82 -4.31 -5.72 10.29
CA SER A 82 -3.86 -6.97 10.88
C SER A 82 -4.99 -7.73 11.57
N ARG A 83 -5.95 -7.01 12.12
CA ARG A 83 -7.08 -7.62 12.82
C ARG A 83 -8.08 -8.29 11.91
N GLU A 84 -8.15 -7.85 10.67
CA GLU A 84 -9.15 -8.32 9.72
C GLU A 84 -8.78 -9.65 9.08
N ASP A 85 -7.61 -10.12 9.34
CA ASP A 85 -7.19 -11.46 8.92
C ASP A 85 -7.62 -12.51 9.93
#